data_84e9f2cfaf2b0a97ada8924d419446b5
#
_entry.id   84e9f2cfaf2b0a97ada8924d419446b5
#
_cell.length_a   1.000
_cell.length_b   1.000
_cell.length_c   1.000
_cell.angle_alpha   90.00
_cell.angle_beta   90.00
_cell.angle_gamma   90.00
#
_symmetry.space_group_name_H-M   'P 1'
#
loop_
_entity.id
_entity.type
_entity.pdbx_description
1 polymer ?
#
loop_
_entity_poly.entity_id
_entity_poly.type
_entity_poly.pdbx_seq_one_letter_code
_entity_poly.pdbx_strand_id
1 'polypeptide(L)'
;PLIMGAEVRRQDKLVKEEMMDLLEFIGLADHAEIPAAELSGGQRRLLALGRAIAMRPKMLLLDEPGAGLSPVNVDNLMATILTLKERYNLTIVVVEHILKVVMATCDTISVLDHGQKISEGSPTFVKNDPAVVEAYLGREMADEDIRAAMNA
;
A
#
# COMPACT_ATOMS: atom_id res chain seq x y z
N PRO A 1 40.30 -4.44 -18.85
CA PRO A 1 39.01 -4.98 -19.31
C PRO A 1 38.50 -6.12 -18.42
N LEU A 2 39.36 -7.03 -17.92
CA LEU A 2 39.04 -8.17 -17.05
C LEU A 2 38.56 -7.73 -15.65
N ILE A 3 39.09 -6.64 -15.12
CA ILE A 3 38.75 -6.11 -13.78
C ILE A 3 37.32 -5.51 -13.79
N MET A 4 36.95 -4.78 -14.83
CA MET A 4 35.59 -4.25 -14.99
C MET A 4 34.55 -5.38 -15.07
N GLY A 5 34.85 -6.47 -15.75
CA GLY A 5 33.93 -7.61 -15.84
C GLY A 5 33.74 -8.36 -14.51
N ALA A 6 34.70 -8.36 -13.62
CA ALA A 6 34.55 -8.98 -12.29
C ALA A 6 33.72 -8.10 -11.34
N GLU A 7 33.95 -6.78 -11.36
CA GLU A 7 33.17 -5.83 -10.55
C GLU A 7 31.71 -5.77 -10.97
N VAL A 8 31.44 -5.71 -12.28
CA VAL A 8 30.06 -5.76 -12.81
C VAL A 8 29.35 -7.04 -12.35
N ARG A 9 30.00 -8.21 -12.48
CA ARG A 9 29.40 -9.48 -12.03
C ARG A 9 29.15 -9.52 -10.53
N ARG A 10 30.01 -8.91 -9.74
CA ARG A 10 29.81 -8.78 -8.29
C ARG A 10 28.61 -7.90 -7.96
N GLN A 11 28.49 -6.76 -8.63
CA GLN A 11 27.34 -5.85 -8.47
C GLN A 11 26.04 -6.51 -8.91
N ASP A 12 26.01 -7.18 -10.06
CA ASP A 12 24.84 -7.92 -10.55
C ASP A 12 24.39 -8.99 -9.55
N LYS A 13 25.34 -9.70 -8.94
CA LYS A 13 25.00 -10.70 -7.91
C LYS A 13 24.35 -10.06 -6.69
N LEU A 14 24.91 -8.95 -6.18
CA LEU A 14 24.36 -8.24 -5.02
C LEU A 14 22.96 -7.69 -5.31
N VAL A 15 22.76 -7.10 -6.50
CA VAL A 15 21.44 -6.61 -6.93
C VAL A 15 20.45 -7.76 -7.04
N LYS A 16 20.86 -8.91 -7.58
CA LYS A 16 19.98 -10.09 -7.68
C LYS A 16 19.57 -10.60 -6.29
N GLU A 17 20.51 -10.68 -5.36
CA GLU A 17 20.22 -11.07 -3.97
C GLU A 17 19.23 -10.09 -3.33
N GLU A 18 19.47 -8.78 -3.42
CA GLU A 18 18.57 -7.76 -2.89
C GLU A 18 17.15 -7.82 -3.52
N MET A 19 17.07 -8.09 -4.82
CA MET A 19 15.78 -8.23 -5.50
C MET A 19 15.05 -9.51 -5.09
N MET A 20 15.78 -10.61 -4.85
CA MET A 20 15.17 -11.84 -4.34
C MET A 20 14.63 -11.65 -2.92
N ASP A 21 15.36 -10.98 -2.03
CA ASP A 21 14.89 -10.63 -0.68
C ASP A 21 13.62 -9.77 -0.74
N LEU A 22 13.55 -8.83 -1.70
CA LEU A 22 12.36 -8.02 -1.90
C LEU A 22 11.17 -8.85 -2.43
N LEU A 23 11.41 -9.76 -3.38
CA LEU A 23 10.38 -10.67 -3.90
C LEU A 23 9.87 -11.61 -2.81
N GLU A 24 10.75 -12.12 -1.95
CA GLU A 24 10.35 -12.93 -0.80
C GLU A 24 9.47 -12.12 0.15
N PHE A 25 9.89 -10.90 0.47
CA PHE A 25 9.13 -9.99 1.33
C PHE A 25 7.71 -9.72 0.83
N ILE A 26 7.53 -9.51 -0.49
CA ILE A 26 6.21 -9.27 -1.09
C ILE A 26 5.47 -10.57 -1.48
N GLY A 27 6.01 -11.74 -1.14
CA GLY A 27 5.39 -13.05 -1.40
C GLY A 27 5.41 -13.47 -2.87
N LEU A 28 6.39 -13.04 -3.64
CA LEU A 28 6.55 -13.36 -5.06
C LEU A 28 7.84 -14.12 -5.39
N ALA A 29 8.58 -14.64 -4.40
CA ALA A 29 9.82 -15.37 -4.62
C ALA A 29 9.65 -16.57 -5.57
N ASP A 30 8.59 -17.38 -5.36
CA ASP A 30 8.28 -18.55 -6.19
C ASP A 30 7.88 -18.17 -7.64
N HIS A 31 7.65 -16.90 -7.89
CA HIS A 31 7.26 -16.37 -9.20
C HIS A 31 8.37 -15.57 -9.89
N ALA A 32 9.60 -15.61 -9.35
CA ALA A 32 10.74 -14.81 -9.84
C ALA A 32 11.07 -15.03 -11.32
N GLU A 33 10.88 -16.24 -11.83
CA GLU A 33 11.17 -16.62 -13.23
C GLU A 33 9.90 -16.61 -14.11
N ILE A 34 8.73 -16.25 -13.55
CA ILE A 34 7.46 -16.22 -14.30
C ILE A 34 7.31 -14.85 -14.97
N PRO A 35 6.97 -14.79 -16.26
CA PRO A 35 6.67 -13.54 -16.95
C PRO A 35 5.55 -12.76 -16.23
N ALA A 36 5.73 -11.45 -16.04
CA ALA A 36 4.75 -10.62 -15.33
C ALA A 36 3.33 -10.66 -15.96
N ALA A 37 3.21 -10.99 -17.23
CA ALA A 37 1.94 -11.15 -17.91
C ALA A 37 1.12 -12.36 -17.42
N GLU A 38 1.79 -13.37 -16.87
CA GLU A 38 1.17 -14.61 -16.38
C GLU A 38 0.74 -14.50 -14.89
N LEU A 39 1.15 -13.44 -14.22
CA LEU A 39 0.77 -13.19 -12.83
C LEU A 39 -0.72 -12.81 -12.71
N SER A 40 -1.35 -13.18 -11.61
CA SER A 40 -2.70 -12.73 -11.26
C SER A 40 -2.75 -11.21 -11.05
N GLY A 41 -3.96 -10.62 -11.04
CA GLY A 41 -4.13 -9.19 -10.79
C GLY A 41 -3.51 -8.73 -9.46
N GLY A 42 -3.70 -9.50 -8.39
CA GLY A 42 -3.11 -9.22 -7.07
C GLY A 42 -1.59 -9.32 -7.09
N GLN A 43 -1.04 -10.37 -7.72
CA GLN A 43 0.41 -10.54 -7.86
C GLN A 43 1.05 -9.41 -8.68
N ARG A 44 0.41 -8.98 -9.75
CA ARG A 44 0.90 -7.80 -10.52
C ARG A 44 0.93 -6.53 -9.67
N ARG A 45 -0.06 -6.35 -8.78
CA ARG A 45 -0.08 -5.20 -7.86
C ARG A 45 1.06 -5.26 -6.86
N LEU A 46 1.32 -6.43 -6.25
CA LEU A 46 2.47 -6.64 -5.38
C LEU A 46 3.80 -6.42 -6.12
N LEU A 47 3.92 -6.90 -7.36
CA LEU A 47 5.09 -6.65 -8.20
C LEU A 47 5.30 -5.16 -8.48
N ALA A 48 4.22 -4.40 -8.76
CA ALA A 48 4.30 -2.96 -8.96
C ALA A 48 4.80 -2.24 -7.71
N LEU A 49 4.31 -2.65 -6.52
CA LEU A 49 4.78 -2.16 -5.23
C LEU A 49 6.27 -2.48 -5.03
N GLY A 50 6.70 -3.73 -5.27
CA GLY A 50 8.10 -4.14 -5.19
C GLY A 50 9.00 -3.32 -6.11
N ARG A 51 8.59 -3.09 -7.35
CA ARG A 51 9.33 -2.23 -8.30
C ARG A 51 9.48 -0.79 -7.79
N ALA A 52 8.44 -0.22 -7.20
CA ALA A 52 8.51 1.11 -6.61
C ALA A 52 9.52 1.15 -5.44
N ILE A 53 9.52 0.14 -4.58
CA ILE A 53 10.46 0.03 -3.45
C ILE A 53 11.91 -0.19 -3.91
N ALA A 54 12.13 -0.98 -4.97
CA ALA A 54 13.45 -1.22 -5.55
C ALA A 54 14.17 0.07 -5.99
N MET A 55 13.41 1.13 -6.29
CA MET A 55 13.95 2.46 -6.61
C MET A 55 14.44 3.23 -5.37
N ARG A 56 14.33 2.65 -4.17
CA ARG A 56 14.72 3.26 -2.88
C ARG A 56 14.11 4.66 -2.68
N PRO A 57 12.79 4.81 -2.81
CA PRO A 57 12.12 6.09 -2.67
C PRO A 57 12.18 6.58 -1.21
N LYS A 58 12.03 7.88 -1.01
CA LYS A 58 11.75 8.47 0.32
C LYS A 58 10.25 8.57 0.59
N MET A 59 9.47 8.63 -0.47
CA MET A 59 8.02 8.74 -0.42
C MET A 59 7.39 7.80 -1.44
N LEU A 60 6.31 7.13 -1.04
CA LEU A 60 5.51 6.24 -1.87
C LEU A 60 4.09 6.80 -1.96
N LEU A 61 3.57 6.92 -3.17
CA LEU A 61 2.19 7.33 -3.43
C LEU A 61 1.41 6.11 -3.91
N LEU A 62 0.34 5.79 -3.21
CA LEU A 62 -0.54 4.66 -3.50
C LEU A 62 -1.94 5.18 -3.82
N ASP A 63 -2.42 4.91 -5.01
CA ASP A 63 -3.75 5.28 -5.46
C ASP A 63 -4.63 4.03 -5.53
N GLU A 64 -5.66 4.01 -4.69
CA GLU A 64 -6.62 2.90 -4.50
C GLU A 64 -5.96 1.50 -4.46
N PRO A 65 -4.93 1.28 -3.62
CA PRO A 65 -4.23 0.01 -3.60
C PRO A 65 -5.13 -1.17 -3.21
N GLY A 66 -6.22 -0.93 -2.47
CA GLY A 66 -7.22 -1.92 -2.04
C GLY A 66 -8.30 -2.24 -3.07
N ALA A 67 -8.42 -1.47 -4.17
CA ALA A 67 -9.53 -1.62 -5.11
C ALA A 67 -9.63 -3.03 -5.71
N GLY A 68 -10.81 -3.65 -5.63
CA GLY A 68 -11.08 -4.98 -6.18
C GLY A 68 -10.41 -6.15 -5.43
N LEU A 69 -9.86 -5.92 -4.26
CA LEU A 69 -9.35 -6.98 -3.39
C LEU A 69 -10.47 -7.58 -2.53
N SER A 70 -10.33 -8.88 -2.22
CA SER A 70 -11.17 -9.51 -1.19
C SER A 70 -10.78 -8.96 0.21
N PRO A 71 -11.68 -9.05 1.22
CA PRO A 71 -11.36 -8.57 2.58
C PRO A 71 -10.05 -9.13 3.15
N VAL A 72 -9.78 -10.40 2.94
CA VAL A 72 -8.52 -11.05 3.38
C VAL A 72 -7.30 -10.42 2.69
N ASN A 73 -7.42 -10.13 1.40
CA ASN A 73 -6.32 -9.50 0.65
C ASN A 73 -6.13 -8.03 1.04
N VAL A 74 -7.18 -7.34 1.48
CA VAL A 74 -7.09 -5.99 2.06
C VAL A 74 -6.27 -6.05 3.35
N ASP A 75 -6.53 -7.00 4.26
CA ASP A 75 -5.78 -7.16 5.51
C ASP A 75 -4.29 -7.45 5.24
N ASN A 76 -3.99 -8.30 4.26
CA ASN A 76 -2.61 -8.56 3.83
C ASN A 76 -1.94 -7.30 3.25
N LEU A 77 -2.66 -6.52 2.45
CA LEU A 77 -2.16 -5.26 1.92
C LEU A 77 -1.82 -4.27 3.03
N MET A 78 -2.69 -4.12 4.04
CA MET A 78 -2.46 -3.25 5.19
C MET A 78 -1.19 -3.65 5.94
N ALA A 79 -1.04 -4.94 6.25
CA ALA A 79 0.16 -5.46 6.90
C ALA A 79 1.42 -5.18 6.08
N THR A 80 1.35 -5.35 4.75
CA THR A 80 2.45 -5.06 3.83
C THR A 80 2.82 -3.58 3.84
N ILE A 81 1.84 -2.68 3.77
CA ILE A 81 2.06 -1.21 3.79
C ILE A 81 2.75 -0.79 5.10
N LEU A 82 2.27 -1.27 6.25
CA LEU A 82 2.85 -0.95 7.55
C LEU A 82 4.29 -1.47 7.66
N THR A 83 4.54 -2.71 7.25
CA THR A 83 5.88 -3.29 7.29
C THR A 83 6.85 -2.56 6.34
N LEU A 84 6.39 -2.14 5.15
CA LEU A 84 7.19 -1.33 4.23
C LEU A 84 7.54 0.03 4.82
N LYS A 85 6.57 0.71 5.45
CA LYS A 85 6.78 1.98 6.11
C LYS A 85 7.91 1.89 7.14
N GLU A 86 7.89 0.87 8.00
CA GLU A 86 8.89 0.66 9.04
C GLU A 86 10.25 0.21 8.46
N ARG A 87 10.24 -0.84 7.64
CA ARG A 87 11.48 -1.45 7.11
C ARG A 87 12.31 -0.50 6.28
N TYR A 88 11.68 0.35 5.48
CA TYR A 88 12.34 1.27 4.56
C TYR A 88 12.29 2.74 5.02
N ASN A 89 11.75 3.01 6.21
CA ASN A 89 11.57 4.37 6.75
C ASN A 89 10.90 5.31 5.74
N LEU A 90 9.77 4.86 5.17
CA LEU A 90 9.07 5.57 4.10
C LEU A 90 8.02 6.54 4.63
N THR A 91 7.87 7.66 3.95
CA THR A 91 6.63 8.42 3.98
C THR A 91 5.68 7.82 2.95
N ILE A 92 4.46 7.43 3.37
CA ILE A 92 3.47 6.85 2.45
C ILE A 92 2.24 7.75 2.42
N VAL A 93 1.81 8.11 1.21
CA VAL A 93 0.53 8.78 0.97
C VAL A 93 -0.37 7.77 0.26
N VAL A 94 -1.55 7.55 0.83
CA VAL A 94 -2.55 6.61 0.30
C VAL A 94 -3.80 7.39 -0.04
N VAL A 95 -4.30 7.24 -1.25
CA VAL A 95 -5.65 7.64 -1.64
C VAL A 95 -6.52 6.39 -1.61
N GLU A 96 -7.52 6.36 -0.75
CA GLU A 96 -8.38 5.19 -0.53
C GLU A 96 -9.79 5.59 -0.14
N HIS A 97 -10.74 4.76 -0.51
CA HIS A 97 -12.13 4.86 -0.09
C HIS A 97 -12.54 3.76 0.92
N ILE A 98 -11.67 2.78 1.14
CA ILE A 98 -11.88 1.71 2.14
C ILE A 98 -11.46 2.25 3.51
N LEU A 99 -12.44 2.66 4.32
CA LEU A 99 -12.25 3.27 5.64
C LEU A 99 -11.34 2.42 6.54
N LYS A 100 -11.53 1.09 6.56
CA LYS A 100 -10.72 0.16 7.34
C LYS A 100 -9.22 0.30 7.03
N VAL A 101 -8.86 0.45 5.75
CA VAL A 101 -7.46 0.65 5.33
C VAL A 101 -6.93 1.95 5.88
N VAL A 102 -7.63 3.05 5.64
CA VAL A 102 -7.20 4.39 6.03
C VAL A 102 -7.06 4.51 7.55
N MET A 103 -8.06 4.03 8.30
CA MET A 103 -8.08 4.12 9.77
C MET A 103 -6.98 3.27 10.43
N ALA A 104 -6.59 2.14 9.81
CA ALA A 104 -5.60 1.23 10.38
C ALA A 104 -4.15 1.56 9.96
N THR A 105 -3.93 2.28 8.85
CA THR A 105 -2.58 2.47 8.29
C THR A 105 -2.07 3.90 8.34
N CYS A 106 -2.95 4.89 8.46
CA CYS A 106 -2.58 6.30 8.38
C CYS A 106 -2.39 6.94 9.75
N ASP A 107 -1.36 7.77 9.91
CA ASP A 107 -1.16 8.59 11.09
C ASP A 107 -2.00 9.88 11.03
N THR A 108 -2.20 10.39 9.81
CA THR A 108 -3.00 11.58 9.52
C THR A 108 -3.88 11.31 8.31
N ILE A 109 -5.13 11.73 8.37
CA ILE A 109 -6.13 11.56 7.33
C ILE A 109 -6.63 12.93 6.92
N SER A 110 -6.68 13.19 5.61
CA SER A 110 -7.40 14.32 5.01
C SER A 110 -8.61 13.78 4.26
N VAL A 111 -9.80 14.23 4.63
CA VAL A 111 -11.06 13.80 3.99
C VAL A 111 -11.45 14.83 2.94
N LEU A 112 -11.69 14.33 1.73
CA LEU A 112 -12.14 15.13 0.59
C LEU A 112 -13.58 14.76 0.24
N ASP A 113 -14.42 15.76 0.07
CA ASP A 113 -15.77 15.62 -0.46
C ASP A 113 -15.99 16.64 -1.58
N HIS A 114 -16.45 16.19 -2.76
CA HIS A 114 -16.64 17.02 -3.95
C HIS A 114 -15.45 17.97 -4.26
N GLY A 115 -14.22 17.46 -4.06
CA GLY A 115 -12.99 18.22 -4.31
C GLY A 115 -12.62 19.24 -3.22
N GLN A 116 -13.38 19.29 -2.12
CA GLN A 116 -13.09 20.16 -0.97
C GLN A 116 -12.62 19.32 0.23
N LYS A 117 -11.62 19.82 0.94
CA LYS A 117 -11.18 19.19 2.20
C LYS A 117 -12.18 19.56 3.30
N ILE A 118 -12.90 18.55 3.81
CA ILE A 118 -13.91 18.71 4.87
C ILE A 118 -13.37 18.41 6.26
N SER A 119 -12.31 17.61 6.38
CA SER A 119 -11.70 17.27 7.67
C SER A 119 -10.23 16.91 7.50
N GLU A 120 -9.43 17.09 8.57
CA GLU A 120 -8.04 16.63 8.62
C GLU A 120 -7.60 16.40 10.06
N GLY A 121 -6.95 15.26 10.31
CA GLY A 121 -6.46 14.94 11.66
C GLY A 121 -6.09 13.47 11.83
N SER A 122 -5.95 13.06 13.10
CA SER A 122 -5.75 11.65 13.44
C SER A 122 -6.96 10.81 13.07
N PRO A 123 -6.79 9.49 12.89
CA PRO A 123 -7.93 8.59 12.63
C PRO A 123 -9.06 8.77 13.65
N THR A 124 -8.73 8.89 14.93
CA THR A 124 -9.74 9.09 16.00
C THR A 124 -10.48 10.43 15.85
N PHE A 125 -9.79 11.49 15.45
CA PHE A 125 -10.41 12.79 15.24
C PHE A 125 -11.37 12.72 14.04
N VAL A 126 -10.89 12.26 12.90
CA VAL A 126 -11.66 12.19 11.65
C VAL A 126 -12.90 11.28 11.78
N LYS A 127 -12.76 10.14 12.47
CA LYS A 127 -13.85 9.20 12.74
C LYS A 127 -15.05 9.87 13.46
N ASN A 128 -14.77 10.84 14.32
CA ASN A 128 -15.80 11.50 15.14
C ASN A 128 -16.21 12.87 14.60
N ASP A 129 -15.66 13.31 13.48
CA ASP A 129 -15.99 14.60 12.88
C ASP A 129 -17.40 14.56 12.25
N PRO A 130 -18.35 15.42 12.70
CA PRO A 130 -19.71 15.43 12.17
C PRO A 130 -19.79 15.64 10.66
N ALA A 131 -18.89 16.43 10.07
CA ALA A 131 -18.85 16.66 8.63
C ALA A 131 -18.49 15.38 7.86
N VAL A 132 -17.59 14.56 8.40
CA VAL A 132 -17.23 13.26 7.83
C VAL A 132 -18.38 12.28 7.95
N VAL A 133 -18.98 12.19 9.13
CA VAL A 133 -20.13 11.31 9.39
C VAL A 133 -21.29 11.65 8.44
N GLU A 134 -21.62 12.93 8.27
CA GLU A 134 -22.68 13.38 7.36
C GLU A 134 -22.36 13.03 5.89
N ALA A 135 -21.13 13.29 5.43
CA ALA A 135 -20.69 12.99 4.06
C ALA A 135 -20.77 11.49 3.74
N TYR A 136 -20.49 10.63 4.71
CA TYR A 136 -20.58 9.17 4.54
C TYR A 136 -22.02 8.65 4.64
N LEU A 137 -22.82 9.11 5.59
CA LEU A 137 -24.23 8.72 5.73
C LEU A 137 -25.07 9.21 4.55
N GLY A 138 -24.79 10.40 4.03
CA GLY A 138 -25.50 10.97 2.86
C GLY A 138 -25.25 10.24 1.54
N ARG A 139 -24.31 9.29 1.49
CA ARG A 139 -23.95 8.54 0.27
C ARG A 139 -24.50 7.12 0.19
N GLU A 140 -25.45 6.71 1.04
CA GLU A 140 -25.97 5.33 1.06
C GLU A 140 -24.83 4.27 1.08
N MET A 141 -23.80 4.50 1.87
CA MET A 141 -22.84 3.43 2.15
C MET A 141 -23.57 2.37 2.99
N ALA A 142 -23.45 1.11 2.57
CA ALA A 142 -24.04 0.00 3.29
C ALA A 142 -23.67 0.09 4.78
N ASP A 143 -24.67 0.08 5.66
CA ASP A 143 -24.57 0.21 7.12
C ASP A 143 -23.51 -0.70 7.77
N GLU A 144 -23.12 -1.78 7.08
CA GLU A 144 -22.12 -2.74 7.52
C GLU A 144 -20.69 -2.18 7.48
N ASP A 145 -20.31 -1.40 6.46
CA ASP A 145 -18.93 -0.88 6.34
C ASP A 145 -18.68 0.22 7.37
N ILE A 146 -19.68 1.07 7.63
CA ILE A 146 -19.56 2.11 8.65
C ILE A 146 -19.53 1.49 10.05
N ARG A 147 -20.41 0.51 10.34
CA ARG A 147 -20.42 -0.17 11.63
C ARG A 147 -19.16 -0.99 11.88
N ALA A 148 -18.63 -1.68 10.86
CA ALA A 148 -17.38 -2.42 10.98
C ALA A 148 -16.19 -1.50 11.26
N ALA A 149 -16.13 -0.34 10.57
CA ALA A 149 -15.07 0.65 10.79
C ALA A 149 -15.20 1.43 12.12
N MET A 150 -16.43 1.57 12.64
CA MET A 150 -16.69 2.25 13.93
C MET A 150 -16.47 1.35 15.15
N ASN A 151 -16.46 0.02 14.97
CA ASN A 151 -16.29 -0.96 16.06
C ASN A 151 -14.91 -1.60 16.11
N ALA A 152 -14.01 -1.28 15.18
CA ALA A 152 -12.61 -1.72 15.16
C ALA A 152 -11.70 -0.65 15.77
#